data_854c21262c0d59a97c4d3b3b0e7d821e
#
_entry.id   854c21262c0d59a97c4d3b3b0e7d821e
#
_cell.length_a   1.000
_cell.length_b   1.000
_cell.length_c   1.000
_cell.angle_alpha   90.00
_cell.angle_beta   90.00
_cell.angle_gamma   90.00
#
_symmetry.space_group_name_H-M   'P 1'
#
loop_
_entity.id
_entity.type
_entity.pdbx_description
1 polymer ?
#
loop_
_entity_poly.entity_id
_entity_poly.type
_entity_poly.pdbx_seq_one_letter_code
_entity_poly.pdbx_strand_id
1 'polypeptide(L)'
;MSPLQSISNELLNNEVESSEQEIMQLIQLMRKERPVIHDIVIGFSRNNADLNKAYQFKILWEQYGGFEGIGGTVLAIVSWNPASSSFNKYVHRIDRHVPDGFVALGDARSFEQIMRRLHRATDIKAHRTFVLSSLESQQMITSAGRFIFEGLKGTSKLGTYFSVHNGLIQIT
;
A
#
# COMPACT_ATOMS: atom_id res chain seq x y z
N MET A 1 31.71 -4.68 -20.59
CA MET A 1 30.52 -5.15 -19.87
C MET A 1 30.17 -6.55 -20.38
N SER A 2 29.98 -7.51 -19.50
CA SER A 2 29.60 -8.86 -19.94
C SER A 2 28.10 -8.88 -20.36
N PRO A 3 27.72 -9.76 -21.30
CA PRO A 3 26.32 -9.87 -21.71
C PRO A 3 25.36 -10.17 -20.55
N LEU A 4 25.80 -10.89 -19.54
CA LEU A 4 25.01 -11.19 -18.34
C LEU A 4 24.73 -9.95 -17.48
N GLN A 5 25.71 -9.01 -17.37
CA GLN A 5 25.52 -7.75 -16.66
C GLN A 5 24.55 -6.82 -17.39
N SER A 6 24.59 -6.82 -18.72
CA SER A 6 23.66 -6.05 -19.55
C SER A 6 22.21 -6.52 -19.37
N ILE A 7 21.99 -7.85 -19.43
CA ILE A 7 20.66 -8.44 -19.23
C ILE A 7 20.13 -8.17 -17.81
N SER A 8 20.99 -8.28 -16.81
CA SER A 8 20.62 -8.02 -15.41
C SER A 8 20.19 -6.57 -15.20
N ASN A 9 20.91 -5.62 -15.78
CA ASN A 9 20.56 -4.19 -15.70
C ASN A 9 19.27 -3.87 -16.45
N GLU A 10 19.03 -4.49 -17.58
CA GLU A 10 17.80 -4.32 -18.36
C GLU A 10 16.58 -4.85 -17.60
N LEU A 11 16.68 -6.01 -16.97
CA LEU A 11 15.62 -6.56 -16.11
C LEU A 11 15.31 -5.67 -14.93
N LEU A 12 16.33 -5.14 -14.25
CA LEU A 12 16.15 -4.23 -13.13
C LEU A 12 15.46 -2.93 -13.55
N ASN A 13 15.83 -2.38 -14.69
CA ASN A 13 15.20 -1.18 -15.23
C ASN A 13 13.72 -1.43 -15.57
N ASN A 14 13.40 -2.57 -16.16
CA ASN A 14 12.03 -2.94 -16.49
C ASN A 14 11.17 -3.13 -15.23
N GLU A 15 11.72 -3.70 -14.16
CA GLU A 15 11.02 -3.83 -12.88
C GLU A 15 10.74 -2.46 -12.24
N VAL A 16 11.70 -1.56 -12.27
CA VAL A 16 11.54 -0.20 -11.74
C VAL A 16 10.48 0.57 -12.52
N GLU A 17 10.49 0.51 -13.84
CA GLU A 17 9.47 1.15 -14.69
C GLU A 17 8.07 0.58 -14.46
N SER A 18 7.94 -0.74 -14.36
CA SER A 18 6.67 -1.40 -14.07
C SER A 18 6.13 -1.03 -12.70
N SER A 19 6.99 -0.96 -11.70
CA SER A 19 6.65 -0.53 -10.34
C SER A 19 6.21 0.93 -10.30
N GLU A 20 6.90 1.82 -11.01
CA GLU A 20 6.53 3.23 -11.13
C GLU A 20 5.14 3.41 -11.77
N GLN A 21 4.85 2.69 -12.84
CA GLN A 21 3.54 2.74 -13.50
C GLN A 21 2.42 2.32 -12.55
N GLU A 22 2.60 1.24 -11.83
CA GLU A 22 1.62 0.74 -10.87
C GLU A 22 1.41 1.72 -9.72
N ILE A 23 2.48 2.28 -9.18
CA ILE A 23 2.41 3.30 -8.12
C ILE A 23 1.65 4.53 -8.62
N MET A 24 1.93 5.00 -9.82
CA MET A 24 1.21 6.13 -10.40
C MET A 24 -0.28 5.84 -10.60
N GLN A 25 -0.65 4.62 -10.98
CA GLN A 25 -2.05 4.20 -11.05
C GLN A 25 -2.71 4.28 -9.68
N LEU A 26 -2.05 3.80 -8.63
CA LEU A 26 -2.58 3.88 -7.27
C LEU A 26 -2.73 5.33 -6.81
N ILE A 27 -1.76 6.19 -7.09
CA ILE A 27 -1.83 7.62 -6.77
C ILE A 27 -3.03 8.27 -7.46
N GLN A 28 -3.28 7.95 -8.72
CA GLN A 28 -4.45 8.46 -9.45
C GLN A 28 -5.77 8.01 -8.81
N LEU A 29 -5.84 6.78 -8.33
CA LEU A 29 -7.00 6.28 -7.59
C LEU A 29 -7.19 7.08 -6.29
N MET A 30 -6.12 7.28 -5.52
CA MET A 30 -6.16 8.00 -4.25
C MET A 30 -6.56 9.47 -4.42
N ARG A 31 -6.19 10.10 -5.52
CA ARG A 31 -6.56 11.50 -5.82
C ARG A 31 -8.05 11.71 -6.03
N LYS A 32 -8.79 10.65 -6.34
CA LYS A 32 -10.25 10.71 -6.52
C LYS A 32 -11.01 10.60 -5.20
N GLU A 33 -10.34 10.27 -4.12
CA GLU A 33 -10.98 10.09 -2.82
C GLU A 33 -11.51 11.41 -2.25
N ARG A 34 -12.64 11.31 -1.58
CA ARG A 34 -13.24 12.43 -0.85
C ARG A 34 -13.66 11.94 0.55
N PRO A 35 -13.30 12.62 1.64
CA PRO A 35 -12.43 13.81 1.68
C PRO A 35 -11.04 13.57 1.06
N VAL A 36 -10.41 14.65 0.60
CA VAL A 36 -9.11 14.61 -0.07
C VAL A 36 -8.05 13.96 0.81
N ILE A 37 -7.22 13.09 0.23
CA ILE A 37 -6.05 12.52 0.88
C ILE A 37 -4.84 13.40 0.56
N HIS A 38 -4.23 13.96 1.59
CA HIS A 38 -2.99 14.75 1.49
C HIS A 38 -1.85 14.11 2.27
N ASP A 39 -2.09 13.84 3.55
CA ASP A 39 -1.11 13.29 4.48
C ASP A 39 -1.25 11.78 4.58
N ILE A 40 -0.19 11.05 4.21
CA ILE A 40 -0.20 9.60 4.26
C ILE A 40 0.91 9.04 5.15
N VAL A 41 0.68 7.84 5.64
CA VAL A 41 1.73 6.97 6.18
C VAL A 41 1.89 5.81 5.22
N ILE A 42 3.13 5.47 4.92
CA ILE A 42 3.48 4.29 4.13
C ILE A 42 4.01 3.23 5.08
N GLY A 43 3.40 2.05 5.07
CA GLY A 43 3.87 0.90 5.83
C GLY A 43 4.35 -0.21 4.91
N PHE A 44 5.41 -0.91 5.31
CA PHE A 44 5.90 -2.03 4.51
C PHE A 44 6.52 -3.14 5.35
N SER A 45 6.43 -4.36 4.84
CA SER A 45 7.10 -5.54 5.37
C SER A 45 8.59 -5.47 5.07
N ARG A 46 9.45 -5.71 6.07
CA ARG A 46 10.91 -5.57 5.93
C ARG A 46 11.49 -6.55 4.93
N ASN A 47 11.76 -6.05 3.74
CA ASN A 47 12.55 -6.69 2.69
C ASN A 47 13.02 -5.62 1.71
N ASN A 48 14.02 -5.91 0.90
CA ASN A 48 14.61 -4.92 0.00
C ASN A 48 13.66 -4.44 -1.10
N ALA A 49 12.82 -5.33 -1.64
CA ALA A 49 11.89 -5.00 -2.70
C ALA A 49 10.82 -4.01 -2.20
N ASP A 50 10.21 -4.26 -1.05
CA ASP A 50 9.21 -3.39 -0.48
C ASP A 50 9.79 -2.08 0.05
N LEU A 51 11.02 -2.11 0.58
CA LEU A 51 11.75 -0.90 0.96
C LEU A 51 11.91 0.05 -0.24
N ASN A 52 12.37 -0.47 -1.36
CA ASN A 52 12.57 0.31 -2.58
C ASN A 52 11.25 0.89 -3.11
N LYS A 53 10.18 0.10 -3.11
CA LYS A 53 8.83 0.55 -3.50
C LYS A 53 8.29 1.61 -2.56
N ALA A 54 8.51 1.49 -1.26
CA ALA A 54 8.07 2.48 -0.27
C ALA A 54 8.71 3.84 -0.51
N TYR A 55 10.01 3.90 -0.75
CA TYR A 55 10.70 5.15 -1.07
C TYR A 55 10.33 5.69 -2.45
N GLN A 56 10.14 4.83 -3.43
CA GLN A 56 9.64 5.23 -4.75
C GLN A 56 8.23 5.84 -4.63
N PHE A 57 7.36 5.23 -3.84
CA PHE A 57 6.02 5.76 -3.57
C PHE A 57 6.09 7.13 -2.90
N LYS A 58 6.95 7.28 -1.90
CA LYS A 58 7.15 8.56 -1.21
C LYS A 58 7.49 9.68 -2.20
N ILE A 59 8.47 9.47 -3.06
CA ILE A 59 8.89 10.47 -4.04
C ILE A 59 7.74 10.85 -4.98
N LEU A 60 7.01 9.85 -5.49
CA LEU A 60 5.90 10.07 -6.42
C LEU A 60 4.69 10.71 -5.75
N TRP A 61 4.39 10.36 -4.50
CA TRP A 61 3.31 10.99 -3.73
C TRP A 61 3.61 12.45 -3.44
N GLU A 62 4.82 12.76 -3.03
CA GLU A 62 5.25 14.15 -2.76
C GLU A 62 5.23 15.02 -4.03
N GLN A 63 5.38 14.43 -5.19
CA GLN A 63 5.37 15.13 -6.47
C GLN A 63 3.98 15.20 -7.11
N TYR A 64 3.21 14.13 -7.09
CA TYR A 64 1.96 13.96 -7.86
C TYR A 64 0.72 13.68 -7.03
N GLY A 65 0.86 13.46 -5.73
CA GLY A 65 -0.26 13.18 -4.84
C GLY A 65 -0.97 14.43 -4.35
N GLY A 66 -1.87 14.25 -3.40
CA GLY A 66 -2.59 15.34 -2.77
C GLY A 66 -3.67 15.96 -3.64
N PHE A 67 -4.15 17.12 -3.21
CA PHE A 67 -5.21 17.86 -3.91
C PHE A 67 -4.74 18.31 -5.30
N GLU A 68 -5.50 17.95 -6.32
CA GLU A 68 -5.21 18.24 -7.74
C GLU A 68 -3.83 17.74 -8.22
N GLY A 69 -3.18 16.86 -7.48
CA GLY A 69 -1.88 16.31 -7.87
C GLY A 69 -0.71 17.27 -7.80
N ILE A 70 -0.83 18.32 -6.99
CA ILE A 70 0.23 19.33 -6.83
C ILE A 70 1.29 18.94 -5.79
N GLY A 71 1.10 17.82 -5.13
CA GLY A 71 2.00 17.26 -4.14
C GLY A 71 1.28 16.90 -2.84
N GLY A 72 1.61 15.74 -2.30
CA GLY A 72 1.13 15.29 -0.99
C GLY A 72 2.25 15.28 0.03
N THR A 73 1.95 14.85 1.25
CA THR A 73 2.91 14.71 2.34
C THR A 73 2.97 13.27 2.82
N VAL A 74 4.17 12.75 3.01
CA VAL A 74 4.41 11.47 3.68
C VAL A 74 4.84 11.76 5.11
N LEU A 75 3.96 11.50 6.07
CA LEU A 75 4.20 11.78 7.49
C LEU A 75 5.23 10.84 8.09
N ALA A 76 5.23 9.60 7.67
CA ALA A 76 6.18 8.57 8.11
C ALA A 76 6.21 7.39 7.16
N ILE A 77 7.33 6.68 7.17
CA ILE A 77 7.47 5.35 6.59
C ILE A 77 7.72 4.39 7.74
N VAL A 78 6.84 3.41 7.91
CA VAL A 78 6.87 2.45 9.01
C VAL A 78 7.17 1.06 8.45
N SER A 79 8.27 0.46 8.85
CA SER A 79 8.58 -0.93 8.49
C SER A 79 8.20 -1.87 9.63
N TRP A 80 7.74 -3.07 9.31
CA TRP A 80 7.47 -4.10 10.29
C TRP A 80 8.20 -5.40 9.96
N ASN A 81 8.53 -6.14 11.02
CA ASN A 81 9.06 -7.49 10.88
C ASN A 81 7.88 -8.46 10.62
N PRO A 82 7.81 -9.12 9.44
CA PRO A 82 6.68 -10.01 9.12
C PRO A 82 6.61 -11.25 10.02
N ALA A 83 7.70 -11.59 10.72
CA ALA A 83 7.75 -12.70 11.66
C ALA A 83 7.41 -12.31 13.10
N SER A 84 7.00 -11.07 13.35
CA SER A 84 6.66 -10.61 14.72
C SER A 84 5.48 -11.38 15.29
N SER A 85 5.53 -11.63 16.60
CA SER A 85 4.42 -12.22 17.35
C SER A 85 3.33 -11.22 17.70
N SER A 86 3.68 -9.93 17.74
CA SER A 86 2.75 -8.83 17.99
C SER A 86 3.06 -7.65 17.07
N PHE A 87 2.01 -7.03 16.53
CA PHE A 87 2.11 -5.87 15.65
C PHE A 87 1.71 -4.56 16.33
N ASN A 88 1.47 -4.56 17.62
CA ASN A 88 0.98 -3.39 18.37
C ASN A 88 1.87 -2.17 18.24
N LYS A 89 3.19 -2.33 18.32
CA LYS A 89 4.13 -1.20 18.21
C LYS A 89 4.11 -0.55 16.84
N TYR A 90 3.92 -1.33 15.79
CA TYR A 90 3.85 -0.82 14.40
C TYR A 90 2.55 -0.06 14.17
N VAL A 91 1.45 -0.60 14.64
CA VAL A 91 0.13 0.03 14.57
C VAL A 91 0.13 1.38 15.31
N HIS A 92 0.74 1.44 16.49
CA HIS A 92 0.90 2.68 17.23
C HIS A 92 1.72 3.72 16.44
N ARG A 93 2.80 3.30 15.81
CA ARG A 93 3.63 4.18 14.97
C ARG A 93 2.89 4.71 13.75
N ILE A 94 1.97 3.93 13.18
CA ILE A 94 1.12 4.37 12.07
C ILE A 94 0.07 5.37 12.57
N ASP A 95 -0.66 5.00 13.61
CA ASP A 95 -1.81 5.75 14.12
C ASP A 95 -1.44 7.11 14.74
N ARG A 96 -0.29 7.21 15.40
CA ARG A 96 0.13 8.45 16.08
C ARG A 96 0.27 9.66 15.16
N HIS A 97 0.43 9.44 13.85
CA HIS A 97 0.55 10.51 12.86
C HIS A 97 -0.80 11.03 12.36
N VAL A 98 -1.90 10.35 12.70
CA VAL A 98 -3.27 10.70 12.28
C VAL A 98 -3.33 10.96 10.77
N PRO A 99 -2.94 10.00 9.91
CA PRO A 99 -2.90 10.22 8.48
C PRO A 99 -4.29 10.28 7.84
N ASP A 100 -4.40 10.98 6.72
CA ASP A 100 -5.61 10.95 5.88
C ASP A 100 -5.79 9.61 5.17
N GLY A 101 -4.69 8.94 4.88
CA GLY A 101 -4.67 7.64 4.22
C GLY A 101 -3.46 6.81 4.62
N PHE A 102 -3.61 5.50 4.53
CA PHE A 102 -2.56 4.53 4.79
C PHE A 102 -2.27 3.74 3.52
N VAL A 103 -1.01 3.66 3.14
CA VAL A 103 -0.53 2.85 2.01
C VAL A 103 0.30 1.70 2.56
N ALA A 104 -0.03 0.47 2.19
CA ALA A 104 0.67 -0.71 2.67
C ALA A 104 1.30 -1.51 1.52
N LEU A 105 2.53 -1.97 1.78
CA LEU A 105 3.31 -2.81 0.90
C LEU A 105 3.80 -4.03 1.68
N GLY A 106 3.85 -5.20 1.04
CA GLY A 106 4.41 -6.36 1.70
C GLY A 106 3.61 -7.63 1.47
N ASP A 107 3.77 -8.57 2.38
CA ASP A 107 3.10 -9.85 2.32
C ASP A 107 1.68 -9.79 2.93
N ALA A 108 0.80 -10.65 2.41
CA ALA A 108 -0.59 -10.69 2.82
C ALA A 108 -0.76 -11.07 4.29
N ARG A 109 0.05 -11.98 4.80
CA ARG A 109 -0.05 -12.47 6.18
C ARG A 109 0.20 -11.36 7.21
N SER A 110 1.30 -10.63 7.09
CA SER A 110 1.61 -9.55 8.03
C SER A 110 0.69 -8.36 7.84
N PHE A 111 0.31 -8.03 6.61
CA PHE A 111 -0.67 -6.99 6.33
C PHE A 111 -2.02 -7.28 6.98
N GLU A 112 -2.49 -8.51 6.92
CA GLU A 112 -3.72 -8.92 7.61
C GLU A 112 -3.64 -8.65 9.12
N GLN A 113 -2.51 -8.98 9.76
CA GLN A 113 -2.31 -8.74 11.19
C GLN A 113 -2.31 -7.24 11.52
N ILE A 114 -1.66 -6.44 10.71
CA ILE A 114 -1.67 -4.97 10.84
C ILE A 114 -3.10 -4.45 10.73
N MET A 115 -3.86 -4.87 9.72
CA MET A 115 -5.22 -4.38 9.49
C MET A 115 -6.21 -4.81 10.55
N ARG A 116 -6.09 -6.03 11.08
CA ARG A 116 -6.91 -6.48 12.22
C ARG A 116 -6.72 -5.58 13.42
N ARG A 117 -5.48 -5.22 13.70
CA ARG A 117 -5.16 -4.38 14.86
C ARG A 117 -5.56 -2.92 14.62
N LEU A 118 -5.33 -2.37 13.44
CA LEU A 118 -5.79 -1.03 13.07
C LEU A 118 -7.31 -0.91 13.20
N HIS A 119 -8.03 -1.88 12.69
CA HIS A 119 -9.49 -1.88 12.75
C HIS A 119 -10.03 -1.89 14.17
N ARG A 120 -9.38 -2.66 15.06
CA ARG A 120 -9.82 -2.86 16.45
C ARG A 120 -9.42 -1.69 17.36
N ALA A 121 -8.24 -1.11 17.18
CA ALA A 121 -7.62 -0.22 18.13
C ALA A 121 -7.53 1.24 17.67
N THR A 122 -7.85 1.55 16.40
CA THR A 122 -7.66 2.89 15.82
C THR A 122 -8.82 3.29 14.93
N ASP A 123 -8.80 4.55 14.48
CA ASP A 123 -9.73 5.08 13.48
C ASP A 123 -9.28 4.85 12.04
N ILE A 124 -8.11 4.27 11.84
CA ILE A 124 -7.62 3.92 10.50
C ILE A 124 -8.33 2.65 10.02
N LYS A 125 -9.15 2.80 9.00
CA LYS A 125 -9.97 1.73 8.43
C LYS A 125 -9.56 1.41 7.00
N ALA A 126 -10.00 0.25 6.52
CA ALA A 126 -9.67 -0.22 5.19
C ALA A 126 -10.15 0.72 4.06
N HIS A 127 -11.26 1.43 4.25
CA HIS A 127 -11.76 2.35 3.23
C HIS A 127 -10.86 3.57 2.98
N ARG A 128 -9.87 3.81 3.85
CA ARG A 128 -8.82 4.82 3.68
C ARG A 128 -7.43 4.17 3.59
N THR A 129 -7.38 2.89 3.24
CA THR A 129 -6.16 2.11 3.07
C THR A 129 -6.04 1.67 1.60
N PHE A 130 -4.84 1.78 1.06
CA PHE A 130 -4.55 1.59 -0.36
C PHE A 130 -3.37 0.66 -0.53
N VAL A 131 -3.47 -0.26 -1.49
CA VAL A 131 -2.46 -1.29 -1.71
C VAL A 131 -2.18 -1.50 -3.19
N LEU A 132 -1.01 -2.06 -3.49
CA LEU A 132 -0.67 -2.53 -4.83
C LEU A 132 -1.21 -3.95 -5.06
N SER A 133 -1.14 -4.40 -6.31
CA SER A 133 -1.71 -5.67 -6.76
C SER A 133 -1.16 -6.91 -6.04
N SER A 134 0.05 -6.83 -5.48
CA SER A 134 0.62 -7.92 -4.68
C SER A 134 -0.22 -8.26 -3.43
N LEU A 135 -1.02 -7.32 -2.96
CA LEU A 135 -1.94 -7.51 -1.83
C LEU A 135 -3.40 -7.71 -2.25
N GLU A 136 -3.68 -7.84 -3.53
CA GLU A 136 -4.98 -8.30 -4.03
C GLU A 136 -5.13 -9.80 -3.75
N SER A 137 -5.80 -10.16 -2.65
CA SER A 137 -5.90 -11.53 -2.19
C SER A 137 -7.28 -11.81 -1.58
N GLN A 138 -8.11 -12.56 -2.30
CA GLN A 138 -9.40 -12.99 -1.79
C GLN A 138 -9.24 -13.91 -0.57
N GLN A 139 -8.19 -14.74 -0.54
CA GLN A 139 -7.90 -15.61 0.59
C GLN A 139 -7.63 -14.79 1.87
N MET A 140 -6.84 -13.72 1.78
CA MET A 140 -6.56 -12.83 2.90
C MET A 140 -7.84 -12.18 3.42
N ILE A 141 -8.67 -11.67 2.52
CA ILE A 141 -9.94 -11.00 2.86
C ILE A 141 -10.89 -11.97 3.55
N THR A 142 -11.06 -13.17 3.01
CA THR A 142 -11.91 -14.20 3.57
C THR A 142 -11.42 -14.67 4.95
N SER A 143 -10.11 -14.86 5.10
CA SER A 143 -9.48 -15.25 6.37
C SER A 143 -9.65 -14.20 7.47
N ALA A 144 -9.56 -12.93 7.13
CA ALA A 144 -9.69 -11.84 8.10
C ALA A 144 -11.12 -11.64 8.61
N GLY A 145 -12.11 -12.08 7.86
CA GLY A 145 -13.49 -11.84 8.16
C GLY A 145 -14.07 -10.61 7.46
N ARG A 146 -15.37 -10.52 7.49
CA ARG A 146 -16.19 -9.65 6.64
C ARG A 146 -15.88 -8.16 6.72
N PHE A 147 -15.47 -7.68 7.91
CA PHE A 147 -15.42 -6.22 8.16
C PHE A 147 -14.03 -5.61 8.09
N ILE A 148 -12.96 -6.40 8.25
CA ILE A 148 -11.59 -5.89 8.38
C ILE A 148 -11.14 -5.16 7.12
N PHE A 149 -11.47 -5.68 5.95
CA PHE A 149 -11.04 -5.14 4.67
C PHE A 149 -12.13 -4.40 3.89
N GLU A 150 -13.27 -4.12 4.52
CA GLU A 150 -14.36 -3.42 3.85
C GLU A 150 -13.92 -2.05 3.35
N GLY A 151 -14.04 -1.83 2.05
CA GLY A 151 -13.65 -0.58 1.40
C GLY A 151 -12.17 -0.48 0.99
N LEU A 152 -11.35 -1.51 1.24
CA LEU A 152 -9.97 -1.55 0.76
C LEU A 152 -9.94 -1.39 -0.75
N LYS A 153 -9.02 -0.56 -1.25
CA LYS A 153 -8.84 -0.30 -2.67
C LYS A 153 -7.39 -0.46 -3.07
N GLY A 154 -7.18 -0.84 -4.32
CA GLY A 154 -5.84 -0.98 -4.84
C GLY A 154 -5.79 -1.16 -6.35
N THR A 155 -4.57 -1.29 -6.85
CA THR A 155 -4.33 -1.72 -8.23
C THR A 155 -4.54 -3.21 -8.36
N SER A 156 -5.15 -3.65 -9.47
CA SER A 156 -5.39 -5.06 -9.72
C SER A 156 -4.28 -5.69 -10.56
N LYS A 157 -4.05 -6.98 -10.35
CA LYS A 157 -3.19 -7.80 -11.22
C LYS A 157 -3.65 -7.81 -12.67
N LEU A 158 -4.90 -7.45 -12.93
CA LEU A 158 -5.48 -7.35 -14.28
C LEU A 158 -5.21 -5.99 -14.95
N GLY A 159 -4.41 -5.11 -14.34
CA GLY A 159 -4.08 -3.79 -14.88
C GLY A 159 -5.16 -2.72 -14.67
N THR A 160 -6.17 -3.01 -13.88
CA THR A 160 -7.25 -2.11 -13.49
C THR A 160 -7.20 -1.83 -11.98
N TYR A 161 -8.33 -1.54 -11.36
CA TYR A 161 -8.44 -1.35 -9.93
C TYR A 161 -9.32 -2.42 -9.30
N PHE A 162 -9.11 -2.66 -8.01
CA PHE A 162 -10.02 -3.47 -7.22
C PHE A 162 -10.50 -2.70 -6.00
N SER A 163 -11.65 -3.10 -5.50
CA SER A 163 -12.16 -2.69 -4.19
C SER A 163 -12.76 -3.90 -3.48
N VAL A 164 -12.88 -3.80 -2.17
CA VAL A 164 -13.49 -4.87 -1.36
C VAL A 164 -14.86 -4.41 -0.89
N HIS A 165 -15.87 -5.21 -1.18
CA HIS A 165 -17.23 -4.95 -0.76
C HIS A 165 -17.92 -6.26 -0.31
N ASN A 166 -18.48 -6.25 0.89
CA ASN A 166 -19.10 -7.42 1.52
C ASN A 166 -18.18 -8.66 1.56
N GLY A 167 -16.90 -8.45 1.80
CA GLY A 167 -15.90 -9.52 1.86
C GLY A 167 -15.47 -10.08 0.51
N LEU A 168 -15.82 -9.43 -0.60
CA LEU A 168 -15.50 -9.86 -1.95
C LEU A 168 -14.70 -8.79 -2.71
N ILE A 169 -13.69 -9.24 -3.45
CA ILE A 169 -12.97 -8.39 -4.39
C ILE A 169 -13.87 -8.10 -5.59
N GLN A 170 -14.00 -6.83 -5.93
CA GLN A 170 -14.66 -6.33 -7.13
C GLN A 170 -13.65 -5.62 -8.01
N ILE A 171 -13.61 -5.97 -9.29
CA ILE A 171 -12.72 -5.37 -10.28
C ILE A 171 -13.48 -4.25 -11.01
N THR A 172 -12.82 -3.12 -11.18
CA THR A 172 -13.40 -1.98 -11.91
C THR A 172 -12.51 -1.52 -13.05
#